data_156758628b35b491eb928d3f05317356
#
_entry.id   156758628b35b491eb928d3f05317356
#
_cell.length_a   1.000
_cell.length_b   1.000
_cell.length_c   1.000
_cell.angle_alpha   90.00
_cell.angle_beta   90.00
_cell.angle_gamma   90.00
#
_symmetry.space_group_name_H-M   'P 1'
#
loop_
_entity.id
_entity.type
_entity.pdbx_description
1 polymer ?
#
loop_
_entity_poly.entity_id
_entity_poly.type
_entity_poly.pdbx_seq_one_letter_code
_entity_poly.pdbx_strand_id
1 'polypeptide(L)'
;MKNKEKESYMKKFIEKIRNICEKNKNVAMFIDMDGTINEYVVYSEATVSKQMEDGYTEIAPVLPVINVLEEISHISNIDIYILSLSKTKKISEEKNIWLEKHVGFIPKENWIVLTKENGDYNKENRDIIKPLKMGEKLDKYEHVILLDDDHKILKQSAEMLKDKADVFHVTSALI
;
A
#
# COMPACT_ATOMS: atom_id res chain seq x y z
N MET A 1 16.17 26.07 -1.28
CA MET A 1 16.07 25.35 -2.56
C MET A 1 15.55 23.93 -2.40
N LYS A 2 16.08 23.09 -1.50
CA LYS A 2 15.65 21.66 -1.36
C LYS A 2 14.15 21.43 -1.04
N ASN A 3 13.46 22.32 -0.31
CA ASN A 3 12.02 22.12 0.01
C ASN A 3 11.09 22.40 -1.20
N LYS A 4 11.40 23.40 -2.04
CA LYS A 4 10.57 23.69 -3.22
C LYS A 4 10.64 22.62 -4.31
N GLU A 5 11.78 21.92 -4.45
CA GLU A 5 11.93 20.81 -5.38
C GLU A 5 11.15 19.57 -4.88
N LYS A 6 11.23 19.24 -3.58
CA LYS A 6 10.43 18.14 -2.98
C LYS A 6 8.91 18.35 -3.15
N GLU A 7 8.41 19.56 -2.88
CA GLU A 7 6.99 19.90 -3.14
C GLU A 7 6.60 19.75 -4.62
N SER A 8 7.53 20.04 -5.55
CA SER A 8 7.27 19.90 -6.99
C SER A 8 7.09 18.43 -7.43
N TYR A 9 7.85 17.48 -6.86
CA TYR A 9 7.79 16.07 -7.24
C TYR A 9 6.57 15.37 -6.64
N MET A 10 6.27 15.60 -5.37
CA MET A 10 5.04 15.10 -4.72
C MET A 10 3.78 15.54 -5.49
N LYS A 11 3.75 16.78 -5.96
CA LYS A 11 2.68 17.30 -6.84
C LYS A 11 2.55 16.50 -8.13
N LYS A 12 3.65 16.05 -8.73
CA LYS A 12 3.62 15.26 -9.98
C LYS A 12 2.97 13.89 -9.79
N PHE A 13 3.21 13.22 -8.65
CA PHE A 13 2.54 11.96 -8.36
C PHE A 13 1.04 12.16 -8.16
N ILE A 14 0.64 13.14 -7.36
CA ILE A 14 -0.77 13.48 -7.14
C ILE A 14 -1.46 13.86 -8.46
N GLU A 15 -0.80 14.62 -9.35
CA GLU A 15 -1.31 14.94 -10.68
C GLU A 15 -1.51 13.69 -11.54
N LYS A 16 -0.59 12.71 -11.50
CA LYS A 16 -0.78 11.42 -12.19
C LYS A 16 -2.01 10.69 -11.68
N ILE A 17 -2.21 10.62 -10.37
CA ILE A 17 -3.39 10.00 -9.77
C ILE A 17 -4.67 10.74 -10.19
N ARG A 18 -4.68 12.07 -10.16
CA ARG A 18 -5.82 12.89 -10.63
C ARG A 18 -6.15 12.59 -12.09
N ASN A 19 -5.14 12.53 -12.97
CA ASN A 19 -5.33 12.21 -14.38
C ASN A 19 -5.91 10.80 -14.61
N ILE A 20 -5.59 9.83 -13.76
CA ILE A 20 -6.22 8.50 -13.78
C ILE A 20 -7.68 8.61 -13.34
N CYS A 21 -7.95 9.34 -12.27
CA CYS A 21 -9.31 9.56 -11.77
C CYS A 21 -10.20 10.32 -12.76
N GLU A 22 -9.66 11.28 -13.50
CA GLU A 22 -10.39 12.00 -14.55
C GLU A 22 -10.83 11.12 -15.73
N LYS A 23 -10.09 10.04 -16.00
CA LYS A 23 -10.37 9.09 -17.09
C LYS A 23 -11.30 7.96 -16.69
N ASN A 24 -11.56 7.76 -15.42
CA ASN A 24 -12.33 6.65 -14.88
C ASN A 24 -13.40 7.16 -13.92
N LYS A 25 -14.60 6.58 -13.94
CA LYS A 25 -15.71 7.01 -13.07
C LYS A 25 -15.42 6.79 -11.61
N ASN A 26 -14.76 5.68 -11.30
CA ASN A 26 -14.38 5.30 -9.94
C ASN A 26 -13.08 4.47 -9.96
N VAL A 27 -12.24 4.72 -9.00
CA VAL A 27 -10.90 4.13 -8.88
C VAL A 27 -10.71 3.56 -7.48
N ALA A 28 -10.07 2.39 -7.37
CA ALA A 28 -9.56 1.89 -6.10
C ALA A 28 -8.04 1.94 -6.09
N MET A 29 -7.45 2.59 -5.08
CA MET A 29 -6.00 2.65 -4.89
C MET A 29 -5.58 1.77 -3.72
N PHE A 30 -4.74 0.79 -4.00
CA PHE A 30 -4.22 -0.15 -3.02
C PHE A 30 -2.81 0.25 -2.61
N ILE A 31 -2.58 0.25 -1.30
CA ILE A 31 -1.32 0.67 -0.70
C ILE A 31 -0.74 -0.49 0.10
N ASP A 32 0.49 -0.87 -0.19
CA ASP A 32 1.24 -1.75 0.70
C ASP A 32 1.67 -1.04 1.99
N MET A 33 2.07 -1.82 3.00
CA MET A 33 2.54 -1.26 4.27
C MET A 33 4.06 -1.28 4.37
N ASP A 34 4.65 -2.49 4.37
CA ASP A 34 6.06 -2.70 4.72
C ASP A 34 6.99 -2.15 3.64
N GLY A 35 7.79 -1.13 3.98
CA GLY A 35 8.63 -0.43 3.00
C GLY A 35 7.90 0.59 2.14
N THR A 36 6.59 0.78 2.35
CA THR A 36 5.75 1.73 1.62
C THR A 36 5.26 2.86 2.51
N ILE A 37 4.40 2.60 3.47
CA ILE A 37 3.91 3.61 4.43
C ILE A 37 4.60 3.55 5.79
N ASN A 38 5.27 2.45 6.10
CA ASN A 38 6.19 2.32 7.23
C ASN A 38 7.59 1.94 6.76
N GLU A 39 8.58 2.13 7.63
CA GLU A 39 9.96 1.79 7.31
C GLU A 39 10.13 0.28 7.10
N TYR A 40 10.90 -0.09 6.07
CA TYR A 40 11.30 -1.47 5.88
C TYR A 40 12.45 -1.82 6.84
N VAL A 41 12.17 -2.68 7.79
CA VAL A 41 13.19 -3.11 8.76
C VAL A 41 13.73 -4.47 8.34
N VAL A 42 14.99 -4.48 7.85
CA VAL A 42 15.73 -5.71 7.57
C VAL A 42 16.28 -6.26 8.88
N TYR A 43 15.72 -7.36 9.32
CA TYR A 43 16.21 -8.04 10.52
C TYR A 43 17.24 -9.10 10.16
N SER A 44 18.40 -9.10 10.85
CA SER A 44 19.22 -10.30 10.93
C SER A 44 18.49 -11.35 11.76
N GLU A 45 18.72 -12.65 11.51
CA GLU A 45 18.10 -13.74 12.29
C GLU A 45 18.26 -13.57 13.81
N ALA A 46 19.38 -12.97 14.26
CA ALA A 46 19.64 -12.67 15.67
C ALA A 46 18.81 -11.48 16.21
N THR A 47 18.29 -10.61 15.34
CA THR A 47 17.53 -9.41 15.73
C THR A 47 16.02 -9.66 15.70
N VAL A 48 15.56 -10.66 14.93
CA VAL A 48 14.14 -11.03 14.78
C VAL A 48 13.50 -11.33 16.14
N SER A 49 14.21 -12.03 17.06
CA SER A 49 13.67 -12.35 18.37
C SER A 49 13.49 -11.11 19.27
N LYS A 50 14.40 -10.13 19.18
CA LYS A 50 14.38 -8.95 20.04
C LYS A 50 13.36 -7.89 19.61
N GLN A 51 13.11 -7.76 18.31
CA GLN A 51 12.13 -6.79 17.77
C GLN A 51 10.71 -7.33 17.71
N MET A 52 10.52 -8.65 17.78
CA MET A 52 9.21 -9.23 18.07
C MET A 52 8.77 -8.94 19.53
N GLU A 53 9.69 -8.53 20.41
CA GLU A 53 9.39 -8.05 21.76
C GLU A 53 8.91 -6.59 21.74
N ASP A 54 9.45 -5.75 20.85
CA ASP A 54 9.08 -4.32 20.74
C ASP A 54 7.85 -4.06 19.86
N GLY A 55 7.39 -5.08 19.14
CA GLY A 55 6.14 -5.08 18.36
C GLY A 55 6.20 -4.29 17.04
N TYR A 56 5.35 -4.70 16.10
CA TYR A 56 5.16 -4.03 14.81
C TYR A 56 4.63 -2.60 14.97
N THR A 57 3.94 -2.31 16.07
CA THR A 57 3.32 -1.01 16.38
C THR A 57 4.32 0.14 16.51
N GLU A 58 5.58 -0.15 16.78
CA GLU A 58 6.64 0.86 16.98
C GLU A 58 7.43 1.18 15.69
N ILE A 59 7.12 0.53 14.57
CA ILE A 59 7.79 0.82 13.30
C ILE A 59 7.45 2.25 12.86
N ALA A 60 8.48 3.01 12.50
CA ALA A 60 8.31 4.41 12.13
C ALA A 60 7.49 4.59 10.84
N PRO A 61 6.57 5.56 10.77
CA PRO A 61 5.81 5.87 9.58
C PRO A 61 6.66 6.63 8.55
N VAL A 62 6.47 6.35 7.27
CA VAL A 62 7.02 7.13 6.16
C VAL A 62 6.11 8.34 5.91
N LEU A 63 6.22 9.36 6.77
CA LEU A 63 5.34 10.53 6.76
C LEU A 63 5.18 11.20 5.39
N PRO A 64 6.22 11.34 4.53
CA PRO A 64 6.04 11.93 3.21
C PRO A 64 5.04 11.18 2.34
N VAL A 65 5.03 9.84 2.40
CA VAL A 65 4.07 9.00 1.65
C VAL A 65 2.68 9.13 2.25
N ILE A 66 2.55 9.07 3.58
CA ILE A 66 1.26 9.21 4.28
C ILE A 66 0.60 10.56 3.95
N ASN A 67 1.35 11.65 3.97
CA ASN A 67 0.84 12.98 3.62
C ASN A 67 0.31 13.05 2.17
N VAL A 68 1.01 12.40 1.23
CA VAL A 68 0.55 12.30 -0.16
C VAL A 68 -0.73 11.50 -0.28
N LEU A 69 -0.85 10.39 0.46
CA LEU A 69 -2.07 9.57 0.48
C LEU A 69 -3.25 10.31 1.11
N GLU A 70 -3.01 11.09 2.17
CA GLU A 70 -4.05 11.93 2.77
C GLU A 70 -4.54 12.99 1.78
N GLU A 71 -3.65 13.64 1.01
CA GLU A 71 -4.07 14.56 -0.05
C GLU A 71 -4.87 13.83 -1.16
N ILE A 72 -4.45 12.64 -1.58
CA ILE A 72 -5.16 11.83 -2.58
C ILE A 72 -6.55 11.42 -2.07
N SER A 73 -6.71 11.13 -0.78
CA SER A 73 -8.00 10.73 -0.19
C SER A 73 -9.11 11.77 -0.33
N HIS A 74 -8.77 13.02 -0.62
CA HIS A 74 -9.73 14.09 -0.88
C HIS A 74 -10.24 14.14 -2.35
N ILE A 75 -9.75 13.28 -3.24
CA ILE A 75 -10.28 13.15 -4.60
C ILE A 75 -11.59 12.37 -4.54
N SER A 76 -12.66 12.91 -5.12
CA SER A 76 -14.04 12.45 -4.87
C SER A 76 -14.38 11.06 -5.43
N ASN A 77 -13.61 10.56 -6.43
CA ASN A 77 -13.90 9.30 -7.12
C ASN A 77 -12.79 8.24 -6.94
N ILE A 78 -12.03 8.34 -5.84
CA ILE A 78 -11.04 7.34 -5.45
C ILE A 78 -11.33 6.83 -4.04
N ASP A 79 -11.27 5.51 -3.87
CA ASP A 79 -11.26 4.86 -2.56
C ASP A 79 -9.86 4.28 -2.32
N ILE A 80 -9.28 4.59 -1.16
CA ILE A 80 -7.97 4.05 -0.78
C ILE A 80 -8.16 2.80 0.08
N TYR A 81 -7.40 1.76 -0.24
CA TYR A 81 -7.33 0.49 0.45
C TYR A 81 -5.91 0.22 0.94
N ILE A 82 -5.79 -0.34 2.13
CA ILE A 82 -4.55 -1.01 2.55
C ILE A 82 -4.59 -2.44 2.03
N LEU A 83 -3.49 -2.91 1.42
CA LEU A 83 -3.36 -4.29 0.96
C LEU A 83 -1.98 -4.83 1.34
N SER A 84 -1.91 -5.47 2.50
CA SER A 84 -0.65 -5.91 3.10
C SER A 84 -0.65 -7.41 3.40
N LEU A 85 0.55 -8.00 3.43
CA LEU A 85 0.76 -9.39 3.78
C LEU A 85 1.31 -9.50 5.20
N SER A 86 0.83 -10.48 5.97
CA SER A 86 1.28 -10.79 7.31
C SER A 86 1.62 -12.27 7.45
N LYS A 87 2.68 -12.60 8.20
CA LYS A 87 3.05 -13.99 8.46
C LYS A 87 2.14 -14.64 9.51
N THR A 88 1.82 -13.90 10.58
CA THR A 88 1.09 -14.41 11.74
C THR A 88 -0.11 -13.52 12.07
N LYS A 89 -1.08 -14.07 12.81
CA LYS A 89 -2.23 -13.32 13.34
C LYS A 89 -1.80 -12.16 14.23
N LYS A 90 -0.81 -12.40 15.10
CA LYS A 90 -0.26 -11.36 15.99
C LYS A 90 0.22 -10.15 15.16
N ILE A 91 1.05 -10.37 14.12
CA ILE A 91 1.53 -9.28 13.27
C ILE A 91 0.36 -8.59 12.55
N SER A 92 -0.66 -9.34 12.13
CA SER A 92 -1.87 -8.75 11.50
C SER A 92 -2.62 -7.84 12.46
N GLU A 93 -2.79 -8.23 13.72
CA GLU A 93 -3.39 -7.41 14.77
C GLU A 93 -2.57 -6.15 15.05
N GLU A 94 -1.26 -6.28 15.17
CA GLU A 94 -0.34 -5.16 15.36
C GLU A 94 -0.33 -4.18 14.16
N LYS A 95 -0.44 -4.70 12.93
CA LYS A 95 -0.62 -3.88 11.72
C LYS A 95 -1.91 -3.04 11.80
N ASN A 96 -3.01 -3.62 12.24
CA ASN A 96 -4.27 -2.90 12.40
C ASN A 96 -4.16 -1.78 13.47
N ILE A 97 -3.47 -2.02 14.58
CA ILE A 97 -3.19 -1.00 15.60
C ILE A 97 -2.34 0.12 15.01
N TRP A 98 -1.30 -0.23 14.26
CA TRP A 98 -0.44 0.73 13.59
C TRP A 98 -1.22 1.60 12.57
N LEU A 99 -2.09 0.98 11.76
CA LEU A 99 -2.94 1.68 10.79
C LEU A 99 -3.88 2.68 11.48
N GLU A 100 -4.49 2.29 12.59
CA GLU A 100 -5.37 3.17 13.37
C GLU A 100 -4.62 4.42 13.87
N LYS A 101 -3.37 4.24 14.29
CA LYS A 101 -2.52 5.33 14.79
C LYS A 101 -2.05 6.29 13.71
N HIS A 102 -1.76 5.80 12.49
CA HIS A 102 -1.02 6.58 11.50
C HIS A 102 -1.79 6.92 10.23
N VAL A 103 -2.82 6.16 9.87
CA VAL A 103 -3.60 6.35 8.63
C VAL A 103 -5.11 6.27 8.86
N GLY A 104 -5.57 6.76 10.01
CA GLY A 104 -6.99 6.74 10.39
C GLY A 104 -7.94 7.46 9.43
N PHE A 105 -7.43 8.18 8.42
CA PHE A 105 -8.23 8.75 7.33
C PHE A 105 -8.68 7.70 6.31
N ILE A 106 -8.07 6.49 6.29
CA ILE A 106 -8.51 5.37 5.47
C ILE A 106 -9.51 4.53 6.29
N PRO A 107 -10.77 4.35 5.83
CA PRO A 107 -11.77 3.57 6.54
C PRO A 107 -11.30 2.14 6.88
N LYS A 108 -11.62 1.66 8.08
CA LYS A 108 -11.19 0.31 8.55
C LYS A 108 -11.69 -0.82 7.65
N GLU A 109 -12.87 -0.67 7.05
CA GLU A 109 -13.41 -1.61 6.07
C GLU A 109 -12.60 -1.74 4.79
N ASN A 110 -11.69 -0.80 4.54
CA ASN A 110 -10.76 -0.81 3.42
C ASN A 110 -9.38 -1.41 3.79
N TRP A 111 -9.20 -1.92 5.01
CA TRP A 111 -7.94 -2.55 5.40
C TRP A 111 -7.97 -4.05 5.10
N ILE A 112 -7.11 -4.48 4.19
CA ILE A 112 -6.97 -5.87 3.76
C ILE A 112 -5.59 -6.36 4.18
N VAL A 113 -5.50 -6.96 5.36
CA VAL A 113 -4.27 -7.58 5.87
C VAL A 113 -4.39 -9.09 5.73
N LEU A 114 -3.82 -9.64 4.66
CA LEU A 114 -3.84 -11.06 4.37
C LEU A 114 -2.82 -11.80 5.24
N THR A 115 -3.24 -12.83 5.91
CA THR A 115 -2.42 -13.53 6.91
C THR A 115 -2.12 -14.96 6.49
N LYS A 116 -0.84 -15.30 6.35
CA LYS A 116 -0.40 -16.63 5.96
C LYS A 116 -0.88 -17.72 6.92
N GLU A 117 -0.84 -17.45 8.22
CA GLU A 117 -1.30 -18.37 9.27
C GLU A 117 -2.81 -18.68 9.15
N ASN A 118 -3.61 -17.78 8.59
CA ASN A 118 -5.03 -17.99 8.29
C ASN A 118 -5.25 -18.78 6.99
N GLY A 119 -4.22 -18.98 6.18
CA GLY A 119 -4.34 -19.60 4.88
C GLY A 119 -4.73 -18.64 3.75
N ASP A 120 -4.72 -17.31 3.98
CA ASP A 120 -5.09 -16.32 2.96
C ASP A 120 -4.11 -16.36 1.79
N TYR A 121 -2.86 -16.74 2.02
CA TYR A 121 -1.84 -16.94 1.01
C TYR A 121 -0.78 -17.95 1.49
N ASN A 122 0.05 -18.42 0.56
CA ASN A 122 1.17 -19.33 0.82
C ASN A 122 2.43 -18.87 0.08
N LYS A 123 3.49 -19.68 0.10
CA LYS A 123 4.76 -19.34 -0.57
C LYS A 123 4.62 -19.30 -2.10
N GLU A 124 3.72 -20.08 -2.67
CA GLU A 124 3.57 -20.27 -4.11
C GLU A 124 2.77 -19.13 -4.76
N ASN A 125 1.76 -18.60 -4.03
CA ASN A 125 0.89 -17.53 -4.53
C ASN A 125 1.21 -16.14 -3.96
N ARG A 126 2.27 -15.98 -3.16
CA ARG A 126 2.61 -14.71 -2.48
C ARG A 126 2.69 -13.52 -3.44
N ASP A 127 3.30 -13.73 -4.60
CA ASP A 127 3.57 -12.64 -5.54
C ASP A 127 2.33 -12.28 -6.40
N ILE A 128 1.31 -13.16 -6.42
CA ILE A 128 0.08 -12.96 -7.20
C ILE A 128 -1.17 -12.69 -6.36
N ILE A 129 -1.12 -12.87 -5.04
CA ILE A 129 -2.29 -12.71 -4.19
C ILE A 129 -2.81 -11.26 -4.17
N LYS A 130 -1.91 -10.27 -4.19
CA LYS A 130 -2.31 -8.86 -4.24
C LYS A 130 -3.05 -8.53 -5.55
N PRO A 131 -2.51 -8.82 -6.77
CA PRO A 131 -3.26 -8.59 -8.00
C PRO A 131 -4.58 -9.36 -8.06
N LEU A 132 -4.69 -10.55 -7.48
CA LEU A 132 -5.98 -11.26 -7.39
C LEU A 132 -6.98 -10.46 -6.55
N LYS A 133 -6.57 -9.96 -5.38
CA LYS A 133 -7.43 -9.12 -4.52
C LYS A 133 -7.82 -7.79 -5.16
N MET A 134 -6.93 -7.19 -5.92
CA MET A 134 -7.23 -6.00 -6.71
C MET A 134 -8.26 -6.32 -7.81
N GLY A 135 -8.09 -7.45 -8.51
CA GLY A 135 -9.00 -7.91 -9.55
C GLY A 135 -10.43 -8.14 -9.05
N GLU A 136 -10.61 -8.66 -7.82
CA GLU A 136 -11.92 -8.82 -7.17
C GLU A 136 -12.69 -7.49 -7.03
N LYS A 137 -11.98 -6.36 -7.02
CA LYS A 137 -12.61 -5.04 -6.91
C LYS A 137 -13.03 -4.43 -8.25
N LEU A 138 -12.61 -4.99 -9.38
CA LEU A 138 -12.99 -4.51 -10.72
C LEU A 138 -14.47 -4.69 -11.03
N ASP A 139 -15.23 -5.45 -10.25
CA ASP A 139 -16.69 -5.48 -10.33
C ASP A 139 -17.32 -4.14 -9.88
N LYS A 140 -16.65 -3.41 -8.96
CA LYS A 140 -17.10 -2.13 -8.42
C LYS A 140 -16.38 -0.94 -9.03
N TYR A 141 -15.08 -1.08 -9.37
CA TYR A 141 -14.24 0.01 -9.87
C TYR A 141 -13.84 -0.19 -11.31
N GLU A 142 -13.82 0.88 -12.10
CA GLU A 142 -13.38 0.84 -13.50
C GLU A 142 -11.87 0.63 -13.62
N HIS A 143 -11.12 1.10 -12.62
CA HIS A 143 -9.67 1.07 -12.62
C HIS A 143 -9.11 0.86 -11.21
N VAL A 144 -7.96 0.20 -11.12
CA VAL A 144 -7.26 0.00 -9.85
C VAL A 144 -5.83 0.52 -9.92
N ILE A 145 -5.30 0.95 -8.78
CA ILE A 145 -3.92 1.46 -8.66
C ILE A 145 -3.23 0.67 -7.55
N LEU A 146 -1.95 0.34 -7.73
CA LEU A 146 -1.11 -0.23 -6.68
C LEU A 146 0.10 0.67 -6.41
N LEU A 147 0.33 0.98 -5.14
CA LEU A 147 1.58 1.57 -4.64
C LEU A 147 2.26 0.55 -3.72
N ASP A 148 3.46 0.09 -4.09
CA ASP A 148 4.16 -1.01 -3.42
C ASP A 148 5.68 -0.82 -3.57
N ASP A 149 6.49 -1.41 -2.70
CA ASP A 149 7.96 -1.43 -2.80
C ASP A 149 8.50 -2.70 -3.47
N ASP A 150 7.68 -3.76 -3.57
CA ASP A 150 8.09 -5.05 -4.13
C ASP A 150 7.90 -5.09 -5.66
N HIS A 151 9.03 -4.99 -6.39
CA HIS A 151 9.03 -5.03 -7.85
C HIS A 151 8.40 -6.29 -8.46
N LYS A 152 8.43 -7.44 -7.77
CA LYS A 152 7.81 -8.67 -8.28
C LYS A 152 6.29 -8.57 -8.24
N ILE A 153 5.76 -8.04 -7.12
CA ILE A 153 4.32 -7.82 -6.97
C ILE A 153 3.84 -6.78 -7.98
N LEU A 154 4.57 -5.67 -8.15
CA LEU A 154 4.25 -4.65 -9.16
C LEU A 154 4.20 -5.24 -10.58
N LYS A 155 5.23 -6.04 -10.95
CA LYS A 155 5.28 -6.70 -12.25
C LYS A 155 4.10 -7.64 -12.46
N GLN A 156 3.81 -8.53 -11.50
CA GLN A 156 2.69 -9.46 -11.58
C GLN A 156 1.35 -8.71 -11.68
N SER A 157 1.18 -7.62 -10.93
CA SER A 157 -0.02 -6.80 -10.99
C SER A 157 -0.23 -6.18 -12.37
N ALA A 158 0.82 -5.61 -12.96
CA ALA A 158 0.76 -5.04 -14.31
C ALA A 158 0.45 -6.11 -15.38
N GLU A 159 1.09 -7.29 -15.29
CA GLU A 159 0.88 -8.38 -16.25
C GLU A 159 -0.54 -8.98 -16.15
N MET A 160 -1.07 -9.15 -14.94
CA MET A 160 -2.38 -9.78 -14.73
C MET A 160 -3.54 -8.83 -15.02
N LEU A 161 -3.44 -7.57 -14.61
CA LEU A 161 -4.54 -6.60 -14.68
C LEU A 161 -4.48 -5.70 -15.92
N LYS A 162 -3.33 -5.64 -16.59
CA LYS A 162 -3.14 -4.95 -17.88
C LYS A 162 -3.65 -3.49 -17.85
N ASP A 163 -4.52 -3.15 -18.81
CA ASP A 163 -5.15 -1.84 -18.99
C ASP A 163 -6.10 -1.44 -17.84
N LYS A 164 -6.41 -2.36 -16.94
CA LYS A 164 -7.25 -2.10 -15.77
C LYS A 164 -6.49 -1.63 -14.54
N ALA A 165 -5.15 -1.59 -14.60
CA ALA A 165 -4.34 -1.20 -13.45
C ALA A 165 -3.16 -0.31 -13.84
N ASP A 166 -2.90 0.69 -13.01
CA ASP A 166 -1.62 1.39 -12.94
C ASP A 166 -0.85 0.94 -11.69
N VAL A 167 0.45 0.69 -11.83
CA VAL A 167 1.31 0.28 -10.71
C VAL A 167 2.44 1.28 -10.53
N PHE A 168 2.71 1.64 -9.29
CA PHE A 168 3.74 2.60 -8.92
C PHE A 168 4.62 2.02 -7.82
N HIS A 169 5.92 2.12 -8.01
CA HIS A 169 6.85 1.88 -6.92
C HIS A 169 6.77 3.04 -5.91
N VAL A 170 6.94 2.76 -4.62
CA VAL A 170 6.83 3.76 -3.55
C VAL A 170 7.67 5.02 -3.78
N THR A 171 8.82 4.90 -4.44
CA THR A 171 9.65 6.07 -4.80
C THR A 171 8.91 7.08 -5.67
N SER A 172 7.87 6.68 -6.40
CA SER A 172 7.04 7.62 -7.19
C SER A 172 6.28 8.62 -6.31
N ALA A 173 5.96 8.25 -5.07
CA ALA A 173 5.32 9.13 -4.09
C ALA A 173 6.32 9.96 -3.27
N LEU A 174 7.62 9.64 -3.36
CA LEU A 174 8.69 10.32 -2.63
C LEU A 174 9.42 11.38 -3.46
N ILE A 175 9.28 11.34 -4.79
CA ILE A 175 10.02 12.17 -5.74
C ILE A 175 9.12 12.96 -6.69
#